data_469bd84063a304976860820f378c1006
#
_entry.id   469bd84063a304976860820f378c1006
#
_cell.length_a   1.000
_cell.length_b   1.000
_cell.length_c   1.000
_cell.angle_alpha   90.00
_cell.angle_beta   90.00
_cell.angle_gamma   90.00
#
_symmetry.space_group_name_H-M   'P 1'
#
loop_
_entity.id
_entity.type
_entity.pdbx_description
1 polymer ?
#
loop_
_entity_poly.entity_id
_entity_poly.type
_entity_poly.pdbx_seq_one_letter_code
_entity_poly.pdbx_strand_id
1 'polypeptide(L)' 'MLFMPNKSTPDYLFEKANQCFRRARTDSNARVEFEALGNEFMVEAIDLDIKLQNLAKSS' A
#
# COMPACT_ATOMS: atom_id res chain seq x y z
N MET A 1 -6.12 -7.10 22.31
CA MET A 1 -6.94 -6.36 21.34
C MET A 1 -6.24 -6.28 20.02
N LEU A 2 -6.93 -6.61 18.96
CA LEU A 2 -6.33 -6.57 17.64
C LEU A 2 -6.36 -5.14 17.10
N PHE A 3 -5.20 -4.63 16.78
CA PHE A 3 -5.08 -3.36 16.12
C PHE A 3 -5.20 -3.58 14.60
N MET A 4 -6.21 -2.99 14.01
CA MET A 4 -6.37 -3.07 12.57
C MET A 4 -6.13 -1.69 11.98
N PRO A 5 -5.18 -1.55 11.05
CA PRO A 5 -4.95 -0.26 10.43
C PRO A 5 -6.19 0.17 9.66
N ASN A 6 -6.45 1.47 9.71
CA ASN A 6 -7.53 2.06 8.96
C ASN A 6 -7.21 1.96 7.47
N LYS A 7 -8.22 1.60 6.66
CA LYS A 7 -8.06 1.45 5.22
C LYS A 7 -7.62 2.74 4.54
N SER A 8 -7.81 3.88 5.17
CA SER A 8 -7.43 5.17 4.62
C SER A 8 -6.06 5.64 5.08
N THR A 9 -5.27 4.79 5.75
CA THR A 9 -3.93 5.15 6.18
C THR A 9 -2.88 4.65 5.20
N PRO A 10 -1.76 5.40 5.04
CA PRO A 10 -0.66 4.91 4.20
C PRO A 10 -0.11 3.56 4.66
N ASP A 11 -0.07 3.32 5.97
CA ASP A 11 0.43 2.06 6.52
C ASP A 11 -0.35 0.87 6.01
N TYR A 12 -1.67 1.00 5.93
CA TYR A 12 -2.52 -0.06 5.39
C TYR A 12 -2.15 -0.36 3.93
N LEU A 13 -1.98 0.69 3.13
CA LEU A 13 -1.68 0.53 1.72
C LEU A 13 -0.28 -0.04 1.49
N PHE A 14 0.71 0.37 2.29
CA PHE A 14 2.04 -0.20 2.22
C PHE A 14 2.03 -1.68 2.60
N GLU A 15 1.25 -2.05 3.61
CA GLU A 15 1.09 -3.44 4.02
C GLU A 15 0.51 -4.28 2.87
N LYS A 16 -0.51 -3.76 2.21
CA LYS A 16 -1.11 -4.45 1.06
C LYS A 16 -0.12 -4.60 -0.08
N ALA A 17 0.66 -3.55 -0.36
CA ALA A 17 1.69 -3.61 -1.39
C ALA A 17 2.71 -4.71 -1.07
N ASN A 18 3.15 -4.79 0.17
CA ASN A 18 4.11 -5.82 0.59
C ASN A 18 3.54 -7.22 0.42
N GLN A 19 2.28 -7.41 0.77
CA GLN A 19 1.62 -8.70 0.59
C GLN A 19 1.59 -9.10 -0.88
N CYS A 20 1.29 -8.15 -1.77
CA CYS A 20 1.27 -8.41 -3.20
C CYS A 20 2.65 -8.80 -3.71
N PHE A 21 3.68 -8.10 -3.27
CA PHE A 21 5.04 -8.41 -3.70
C PHE A 21 5.50 -9.78 -3.20
N ARG A 22 5.11 -10.17 -1.98
CA ARG A 22 5.43 -11.50 -1.47
C ARG A 22 4.74 -12.58 -2.30
N ARG A 23 3.50 -12.37 -2.64
CA ARG A 23 2.76 -13.30 -3.52
C ARG A 23 3.44 -13.43 -4.87
N ALA A 24 3.89 -12.30 -5.42
CA ALA A 24 4.56 -12.31 -6.71
C ALA A 24 5.81 -13.19 -6.69
N ARG A 25 6.51 -13.23 -5.55
CA ARG A 25 7.71 -14.07 -5.42
C ARG A 25 7.39 -15.56 -5.35
N THR A 26 6.25 -15.91 -4.74
CA THR A 26 5.90 -17.31 -4.51
C THR A 26 5.06 -17.91 -5.61
N ASP A 27 4.40 -17.09 -6.41
CA ASP A 27 3.52 -17.56 -7.48
C ASP A 27 3.98 -16.98 -8.81
N SER A 28 4.80 -17.74 -9.53
CA SER A 28 5.37 -17.27 -10.78
C SER A 28 4.32 -17.07 -11.87
N ASN A 29 3.20 -17.77 -11.79
CA ASN A 29 2.13 -17.64 -12.79
C ASN A 29 1.38 -16.32 -12.67
N ALA A 30 1.26 -15.80 -11.44
CA ALA A 30 0.56 -14.55 -11.17
C ALA A 30 1.51 -13.41 -10.85
N ARG A 31 2.80 -13.60 -11.10
CA ARG A 31 3.83 -12.63 -10.71
C ARG A 31 3.57 -11.25 -11.27
N VAL A 32 3.30 -11.16 -12.57
CA VAL A 32 3.10 -9.88 -13.24
C VAL A 32 1.89 -9.15 -12.64
N GLU A 33 0.80 -9.89 -12.43
CA GLU A 33 -0.42 -9.32 -11.87
C GLU A 33 -0.21 -8.80 -10.45
N PHE A 34 0.46 -9.59 -9.61
CA PHE A 34 0.72 -9.17 -8.23
C PHE A 34 1.71 -8.02 -8.16
N GLU A 35 2.70 -7.99 -9.02
CA GLU A 35 3.62 -6.85 -9.08
C GLU A 35 2.91 -5.57 -9.49
N ALA A 36 2.03 -5.65 -10.48
CA ALA A 36 1.26 -4.49 -10.92
C ALA A 36 0.35 -3.99 -9.79
N LEU A 37 -0.33 -4.92 -9.11
CA LEU A 37 -1.22 -4.57 -8.01
C LEU A 37 -0.44 -3.95 -6.84
N GLY A 38 0.72 -4.53 -6.52
CA GLY A 38 1.58 -3.97 -5.48
C GLY A 38 2.04 -2.56 -5.80
N ASN A 39 2.38 -2.30 -7.06
CA ASN A 39 2.76 -0.97 -7.50
C ASN A 39 1.63 0.03 -7.36
N GLU A 40 0.40 -0.39 -7.69
CA GLU A 40 -0.77 0.47 -7.52
C GLU A 40 -0.99 0.84 -6.06
N PHE A 41 -0.89 -0.14 -5.16
CA PHE A 41 -1.02 0.13 -3.73
C PHE A 41 0.07 1.07 -3.25
N MET A 42 1.29 0.89 -3.76
CA MET A 42 2.41 1.75 -3.36
C MET A 42 2.19 3.18 -3.80
N VAL A 43 1.75 3.40 -5.03
CA VAL A 43 1.46 4.74 -5.54
C VAL A 43 0.36 5.40 -4.73
N GLU A 44 -0.69 4.67 -4.42
CA GLU A 44 -1.78 5.19 -3.60
C GLU A 44 -1.31 5.55 -2.20
N ALA A 45 -0.44 4.74 -1.62
CA ALA A 45 0.10 5.00 -0.29
C ALA A 45 0.92 6.29 -0.26
N ILE A 46 1.76 6.47 -1.27
CA ILE A 46 2.60 7.67 -1.37
C ILE A 46 1.71 8.90 -1.56
N ASP A 47 0.72 8.81 -2.44
CA ASP A 47 -0.19 9.92 -2.70
C ASP A 47 -0.97 10.32 -1.44
N LEU A 48 -1.46 9.33 -0.71
CA LEU A 48 -2.19 9.59 0.53
C LEU A 48 -1.28 10.21 1.59
N ASP A 49 -0.05 9.73 1.69
CA ASP A 49 0.92 10.26 2.64
C ASP A 49 1.20 11.73 2.37
N ILE A 50 1.37 12.09 1.10
CA ILE A 50 1.59 13.49 0.70
C ILE A 50 0.38 14.34 1.07
N LYS A 51 -0.82 13.85 0.80
CA LYS A 51 -2.03 14.59 1.15
C LYS A 51 -2.15 14.83 2.65
N LEU A 52 -1.82 13.82 3.45
CA LEU A 52 -1.87 13.96 4.90
C LEU A 52 -0.82 14.96 5.41
N GLN A 53 0.36 14.95 4.82
CA GLN A 53 1.39 15.92 5.18
C GLN A 53 0.97 17.34 4.82
N ASN A 54 0.35 17.52 3.67
CA ASN A 54 -0.12 18.84 3.27
C ASN A 54 -1.22 19.35 4.19
N LEU A 55 -2.13 18.49 4.62
CA LEU A 55 -3.17 18.87 5.56
C LEU A 55 -2.57 19.29 6.89
N ALA A 56 -1.56 18.58 7.36
CA ALA A 56 -0.88 18.91 8.61
C ALA A 56 -0.19 20.28 8.51
N LYS A 57 0.39 20.58 7.36
CA LYS A 57 1.08 21.86 7.15
C LYS A 57 0.13 23.04 7.06
N SER A 58 -1.07 22.82 6.54
CA SER A 58 -2.02 23.92 6.35
C SER A 58 -2.84 24.21 7.58
N SER A 59 -2.74 23.38 8.59
CA SER A 59 -3.37 23.69 9.88
C SER A 59 -2.37 24.36 10.83
#